data_34ccc0a6815a024655692d5eea0e277f
#
_entry.id   34ccc0a6815a024655692d5eea0e277f
#
_cell.length_a   1.000
_cell.length_b   1.000
_cell.length_c   1.000
_cell.angle_alpha   90.00
_cell.angle_beta   90.00
_cell.angle_gamma   90.00
#
_symmetry.space_group_name_H-M   'P 1'
#
loop_
_entity.id
_entity.type
_entity.pdbx_description
1 polymer ?
#
loop_
_entity_poly.entity_id
_entity_poly.type
_entity_poly.pdbx_seq_one_letter_code
_entity_poly.pdbx_strand_id
1 'polypeptide(L)'
;NRGTERTIVTSVYNRIAMDAAAVNLRHIRLDDNNRFLEVIESGLNNCLSLESNIDQTGRAFIQDVVMSMLDEGVVAVVPVDTTLNPRVTNSYDILSMRTAKILEWYPSDIKIQIYNERTGNKEEIIIPKSTAAIIENPLYAVINEPNSTMQRLIRKMNLLDVVDEQSGSGKLDLIIQLPYVVKSEGRRQQAELRRKDIENQLAGSKYGIAYIDGTEHVTQLNRPAENNLMSQVEYLTNMLYSQLGITQAVLDGSADEQTMLNYFNRTVEPILSAIVDEMKRKFLTK
;
A
#
# COMPACT_ATOMS: atom_id res chain seq x y z
N ASN A 1 -5.57 16.45 -1.16
CA ASN A 1 -6.05 15.46 -0.18
C ASN A 1 -5.85 14.03 -0.67
N ARG A 2 -4.68 13.48 -0.40
CA ARG A 2 -4.31 12.08 -0.61
C ARG A 2 -4.67 11.20 0.61
N GLY A 3 -5.69 11.60 1.37
CA GLY A 3 -5.93 11.06 2.70
C GLY A 3 -6.65 9.71 2.74
N THR A 4 -7.68 9.52 1.93
CA THR A 4 -8.59 8.36 2.05
C THR A 4 -8.02 7.11 1.36
N GLU A 5 -7.42 7.27 0.20
CA GLU A 5 -6.77 6.19 -0.56
C GLU A 5 -5.64 5.54 0.24
N ARG A 6 -4.80 6.37 0.86
CA ARG A 6 -3.68 5.88 1.67
C ARG A 6 -4.11 5.16 2.94
N THR A 7 -5.29 5.45 3.48
CA THR A 7 -5.69 4.94 4.79
C THR A 7 -5.98 3.45 4.76
N ILE A 8 -6.80 2.95 3.83
CA ILE A 8 -7.16 1.52 3.75
C ILE A 8 -5.94 0.70 3.28
N VAL A 9 -5.29 1.11 2.20
CA VAL A 9 -4.11 0.42 1.64
C VAL A 9 -2.98 0.38 2.66
N THR A 10 -2.67 1.53 3.27
CA THR A 10 -1.64 1.63 4.31
C THR A 10 -1.98 0.80 5.54
N SER A 11 -3.24 0.77 5.97
CA SER A 11 -3.68 -0.06 7.10
C SER A 11 -3.48 -1.55 6.83
N VAL A 12 -3.85 -2.03 5.64
CA VAL A 12 -3.65 -3.43 5.25
C VAL A 12 -2.17 -3.76 5.17
N TYR A 13 -1.37 -2.95 4.48
CA TYR A 13 0.08 -3.19 4.35
C TYR A 13 0.79 -3.15 5.69
N ASN A 14 0.51 -2.16 6.52
CA ASN A 14 1.09 -2.07 7.86
C ASN A 14 0.72 -3.26 8.73
N ARG A 15 -0.55 -3.71 8.70
CA ARG A 15 -0.97 -4.87 9.49
C ARG A 15 -0.19 -6.11 9.08
N ILE A 16 -0.11 -6.39 7.80
CA ILE A 16 0.64 -7.54 7.27
C ILE A 16 2.14 -7.42 7.62
N ALA A 17 2.73 -6.25 7.41
CA ALA A 17 4.15 -6.04 7.69
C ALA A 17 4.51 -6.14 9.16
N MET A 18 3.67 -5.62 10.06
CA MET A 18 3.86 -5.73 11.50
C MET A 18 3.72 -7.18 11.98
N ASP A 19 2.73 -7.91 11.48
CA ASP A 19 2.51 -9.30 11.85
C ASP A 19 3.63 -10.21 11.33
N ALA A 20 4.12 -9.98 10.11
CA ALA A 20 5.29 -10.67 9.58
C ALA A 20 6.56 -10.36 10.37
N ALA A 21 6.80 -9.10 10.70
CA ALA A 21 7.98 -8.67 11.47
C ALA A 21 7.96 -9.13 12.94
N ALA A 22 6.81 -9.49 13.47
CA ALA A 22 6.69 -10.05 14.81
C ALA A 22 7.23 -11.50 14.91
N VAL A 23 7.37 -12.19 13.79
CA VAL A 23 7.96 -13.52 13.74
C VAL A 23 9.48 -13.40 13.74
N ASN A 24 10.15 -14.09 14.66
CA ASN A 24 11.60 -14.07 14.76
C ASN A 24 12.23 -14.95 13.69
N LEU A 25 12.89 -14.32 12.73
CA LEU A 25 13.73 -15.02 11.75
C LEU A 25 15.13 -15.22 12.31
N ARG A 26 15.69 -16.42 12.16
CA ARG A 26 17.01 -16.78 12.68
C ARG A 26 17.78 -17.63 11.68
N HIS A 27 19.09 -17.49 11.69
CA HIS A 27 19.99 -18.42 11.01
C HIS A 27 20.23 -19.61 11.91
N ILE A 28 19.78 -20.80 11.48
CA ILE A 28 19.87 -22.03 12.25
C ILE A 28 20.56 -23.13 11.46
N ARG A 29 21.10 -24.11 12.19
CA ARG A 29 21.53 -25.38 11.62
C ARG A 29 20.47 -26.45 11.92
N LEU A 30 20.17 -27.26 10.91
CA LEU A 30 19.29 -28.43 11.03
C LEU A 30 20.13 -29.69 10.99
N ASP A 31 19.65 -30.76 11.63
CA ASP A 31 20.21 -32.11 11.50
C ASP A 31 19.77 -32.78 10.17
N ASP A 32 20.25 -34.00 9.92
CA ASP A 32 19.93 -34.78 8.71
C ASP A 32 18.42 -35.11 8.57
N ASN A 33 17.65 -34.96 9.65
CA ASN A 33 16.20 -35.17 9.69
C ASN A 33 15.41 -33.84 9.65
N ASN A 34 16.06 -32.70 9.28
CA ASN A 34 15.47 -31.35 9.27
C ASN A 34 14.96 -30.87 10.63
N ARG A 35 15.55 -31.35 11.73
CA ARG A 35 15.24 -30.87 13.08
C ARG A 35 16.21 -29.78 13.50
N PHE A 36 15.73 -28.84 14.30
CA PHE A 36 16.56 -27.80 14.87
C PHE A 36 17.75 -28.39 15.66
N LEU A 37 18.96 -27.96 15.35
CA LEU A 37 20.18 -28.31 16.04
C LEU A 37 20.70 -27.16 16.88
N GLU A 38 20.98 -26.03 16.26
CA GLU A 38 21.52 -24.83 16.93
C GLU A 38 21.26 -23.54 16.16
N VAL A 39 21.36 -22.41 16.84
CA VAL A 39 21.39 -21.07 16.21
C VAL A 39 22.83 -20.79 15.78
N ILE A 40 22.99 -20.31 14.55
CA ILE A 40 24.30 -19.88 14.02
C ILE A 40 24.52 -18.40 14.36
N GLU A 41 25.55 -18.12 15.10
CA GLU A 41 25.99 -16.76 15.46
C GLU A 41 26.70 -16.10 14.26
N SER A 42 25.97 -15.86 13.17
CA SER A 42 26.48 -15.21 11.97
C SER A 42 26.09 -13.74 11.92
N GLY A 43 26.73 -12.96 11.07
CA GLY A 43 26.34 -11.60 10.78
C GLY A 43 24.91 -11.51 10.23
N LEU A 44 24.50 -12.48 9.38
CA LEU A 44 23.12 -12.59 8.92
C LEU A 44 22.14 -12.76 10.09
N ASN A 45 22.45 -13.64 11.06
CA ASN A 45 21.60 -13.81 12.23
C ASN A 45 21.50 -12.50 13.05
N ASN A 46 22.59 -11.80 13.21
CA ASN A 46 22.60 -10.49 13.86
C ASN A 46 21.73 -9.45 13.12
N CYS A 47 21.82 -9.41 11.79
CA CYS A 47 20.98 -8.54 10.97
C CYS A 47 19.48 -8.83 11.12
N LEU A 48 19.10 -10.10 11.21
CA LEU A 48 17.71 -10.52 11.35
C LEU A 48 17.15 -10.33 12.76
N SER A 49 17.98 -10.49 13.78
CA SER A 49 17.53 -10.54 15.18
C SER A 49 17.80 -9.27 16.00
N LEU A 50 18.79 -8.49 15.65
CA LEU A 50 19.21 -7.32 16.42
C LEU A 50 19.26 -6.03 15.59
N GLU A 51 20.21 -5.92 14.69
CA GLU A 51 20.49 -4.70 13.91
C GLU A 51 20.84 -5.06 12.47
N SER A 52 19.99 -4.66 11.51
CA SER A 52 20.21 -4.91 10.09
C SER A 52 21.14 -3.88 9.46
N ASN A 53 21.08 -2.64 9.92
CA ASN A 53 21.93 -1.53 9.53
C ASN A 53 21.85 -0.43 10.61
N ILE A 54 22.63 0.64 10.45
CA ILE A 54 22.74 1.72 11.45
C ILE A 54 21.41 2.41 11.77
N ASP A 55 20.44 2.34 10.85
CA ASP A 55 19.14 3.01 10.98
C ASP A 55 18.00 2.07 11.43
N GLN A 56 18.19 0.74 11.34
CA GLN A 56 17.11 -0.22 11.49
C GLN A 56 17.48 -1.42 12.36
N THR A 57 16.62 -1.73 13.32
CA THR A 57 16.62 -3.03 14.00
C THR A 57 16.24 -4.14 13.03
N GLY A 58 16.53 -5.40 13.39
CA GLY A 58 16.11 -6.54 12.58
C GLY A 58 14.60 -6.57 12.30
N ARG A 59 13.79 -6.26 13.31
CA ARG A 59 12.33 -6.18 13.17
C ARG A 59 11.89 -5.04 12.24
N ALA A 60 12.43 -3.84 12.42
CA ALA A 60 12.13 -2.69 11.57
C ALA A 60 12.54 -2.94 10.12
N PHE A 61 13.64 -3.62 9.90
CA PHE A 61 14.11 -4.02 8.60
C PHE A 61 13.15 -5.03 7.90
N ILE A 62 12.71 -6.06 8.60
CA ILE A 62 11.74 -7.03 8.04
C ILE A 62 10.41 -6.33 7.72
N GLN A 63 9.96 -5.42 8.58
CA GLN A 63 8.78 -4.61 8.29
C GLN A 63 8.95 -3.78 7.01
N ASP A 64 10.10 -3.17 6.80
CA ASP A 64 10.43 -2.43 5.57
C ASP A 64 10.51 -3.35 4.35
N VAL A 65 11.09 -4.53 4.47
CA VAL A 65 11.11 -5.54 3.39
C VAL A 65 9.68 -5.89 2.96
N VAL A 66 8.80 -6.17 3.91
CA VAL A 66 7.41 -6.54 3.60
C VAL A 66 6.64 -5.37 3.01
N MET A 67 6.76 -4.17 3.59
CA MET A 67 6.12 -2.97 3.04
C MET A 67 6.56 -2.69 1.60
N SER A 68 7.84 -2.77 1.33
CA SER A 68 8.40 -2.56 -0.02
C SER A 68 7.93 -3.63 -1.00
N MET A 69 7.86 -4.88 -0.56
CA MET A 69 7.35 -6.01 -1.36
C MET A 69 5.87 -5.83 -1.71
N LEU A 70 5.05 -5.39 -0.78
CA LEU A 70 3.62 -5.16 -1.01
C LEU A 70 3.38 -3.96 -1.93
N ASP A 71 4.16 -2.90 -1.78
CA ASP A 71 4.01 -1.68 -2.56
C ASP A 71 4.51 -1.85 -4.01
N GLU A 72 5.68 -2.42 -4.20
CA GLU A 72 6.34 -2.53 -5.50
C GLU A 72 6.15 -3.88 -6.21
N GLY A 73 5.63 -4.89 -5.51
CA GLY A 73 5.50 -6.26 -6.01
C GLY A 73 6.77 -7.10 -5.92
N VAL A 74 7.91 -6.47 -5.76
CA VAL A 74 9.23 -7.08 -5.61
C VAL A 74 10.13 -6.16 -4.81
N VAL A 75 11.03 -6.73 -4.03
CA VAL A 75 12.04 -5.98 -3.27
C VAL A 75 13.39 -6.68 -3.39
N ALA A 76 14.46 -5.90 -3.45
CA ALA A 76 15.82 -6.43 -3.32
C ALA A 76 16.33 -6.20 -1.89
N VAL A 77 16.86 -7.24 -1.27
CA VAL A 77 17.62 -7.16 -0.02
C VAL A 77 19.10 -7.27 -0.37
N VAL A 78 19.84 -6.21 -0.09
CA VAL A 78 21.23 -6.06 -0.53
C VAL A 78 22.15 -6.00 0.68
N PRO A 79 23.13 -6.91 0.79
CA PRO A 79 24.25 -6.75 1.71
C PRO A 79 25.04 -5.51 1.33
N VAL A 80 25.11 -4.53 2.24
CA VAL A 80 25.82 -3.26 2.00
C VAL A 80 27.19 -3.23 2.67
N ASP A 81 27.37 -4.05 3.70
CA ASP A 81 28.67 -4.30 4.33
C ASP A 81 28.85 -5.80 4.55
N THR A 82 30.02 -6.30 4.17
CA THR A 82 30.36 -7.73 4.21
C THR A 82 31.83 -7.90 4.59
N THR A 83 32.17 -9.06 5.15
CA THR A 83 33.56 -9.38 5.54
C THR A 83 34.49 -9.49 4.33
N LEU A 84 33.99 -10.01 3.20
CA LEU A 84 34.70 -10.14 1.93
C LEU A 84 33.79 -9.68 0.79
N ASN A 85 34.39 -9.35 -0.37
CA ASN A 85 33.62 -8.85 -1.51
C ASN A 85 32.76 -9.96 -2.14
N PRO A 86 31.44 -9.85 -2.11
CA PRO A 86 30.53 -10.87 -2.66
C PRO A 86 30.64 -11.08 -4.18
N ARG A 87 31.24 -10.14 -4.91
CA ARG A 87 31.49 -10.27 -6.36
C ARG A 87 32.68 -11.15 -6.68
N VAL A 88 33.55 -11.38 -5.71
CA VAL A 88 34.80 -12.14 -5.90
C VAL A 88 34.75 -13.50 -5.24
N THR A 89 34.02 -13.62 -4.13
CA THR A 89 33.94 -14.86 -3.34
C THR A 89 32.52 -15.09 -2.85
N ASN A 90 32.16 -16.37 -2.72
CA ASN A 90 30.92 -16.80 -2.09
C ASN A 90 31.06 -17.02 -0.57
N SER A 91 32.29 -16.91 -0.04
CA SER A 91 32.61 -17.13 1.36
C SER A 91 32.73 -15.79 2.09
N TYR A 92 31.61 -15.17 2.38
CA TYR A 92 31.53 -13.90 3.11
C TYR A 92 30.44 -13.97 4.19
N ASP A 93 30.58 -13.16 5.23
CA ASP A 93 29.51 -12.90 6.19
C ASP A 93 28.92 -11.52 5.97
N ILE A 94 27.64 -11.37 6.27
CA ILE A 94 26.89 -10.12 6.08
C ILE A 94 26.94 -9.33 7.37
N LEU A 95 27.44 -8.10 7.31
CA LEU A 95 27.52 -7.21 8.46
C LEU A 95 26.35 -6.22 8.51
N SER A 96 25.86 -5.78 7.36
CA SER A 96 24.65 -4.98 7.27
C SER A 96 23.89 -5.19 5.96
N MET A 97 22.58 -4.96 5.99
CA MET A 97 21.67 -5.12 4.84
C MET A 97 20.74 -3.92 4.73
N ARG A 98 20.35 -3.60 3.49
CA ARG A 98 19.31 -2.62 3.18
C ARG A 98 18.36 -3.13 2.13
N THR A 99 17.14 -2.60 2.14
CA THR A 99 16.20 -2.77 1.04
C THR A 99 16.59 -1.86 -0.12
N ALA A 100 16.32 -2.31 -1.34
CA ALA A 100 16.50 -1.51 -2.54
C ALA A 100 15.32 -1.69 -3.49
N LYS A 101 14.97 -0.61 -4.20
CA LYS A 101 13.96 -0.63 -5.25
C LYS A 101 14.63 -1.06 -6.56
N ILE A 102 14.05 -2.04 -7.26
CA ILE A 102 14.53 -2.47 -8.57
C ILE A 102 13.95 -1.52 -9.63
N LEU A 103 14.83 -0.87 -10.38
CA LEU A 103 14.46 0.07 -11.44
C LEU A 103 14.45 -0.59 -12.81
N GLU A 104 15.46 -1.40 -13.11
CA GLU A 104 15.62 -2.08 -14.40
C GLU A 104 16.15 -3.50 -14.22
N TRP A 105 15.74 -4.37 -15.14
CA TRP A 105 16.13 -5.77 -15.17
C TRP A 105 17.03 -6.06 -16.35
N TYR A 106 18.17 -6.68 -16.11
CA TYR A 106 19.09 -7.18 -17.11
C TYR A 106 19.24 -8.71 -16.99
N PRO A 107 19.82 -9.40 -17.96
CA PRO A 107 19.94 -10.87 -17.90
C PRO A 107 20.61 -11.39 -16.62
N SER A 108 21.75 -10.83 -16.22
CA SER A 108 22.52 -11.24 -15.04
C SER A 108 22.54 -10.23 -13.91
N ASP A 109 22.07 -9.00 -14.18
CA ASP A 109 22.17 -7.87 -13.26
C ASP A 109 20.82 -7.21 -13.05
N ILE A 110 20.75 -6.33 -12.06
CA ILE A 110 19.63 -5.42 -11.81
C ILE A 110 20.17 -4.01 -11.56
N LYS A 111 19.43 -3.00 -12.01
CA LYS A 111 19.64 -1.63 -11.60
C LYS A 111 18.74 -1.36 -10.42
N ILE A 112 19.31 -0.90 -9.32
CA ILE A 112 18.60 -0.63 -8.07
C ILE A 112 18.78 0.80 -7.62
N GLN A 113 17.81 1.30 -6.88
CA GLN A 113 17.93 2.51 -6.08
C GLN A 113 18.07 2.11 -4.61
N ILE A 114 19.18 2.50 -3.99
CA ILE A 114 19.51 2.14 -2.62
C ILE A 114 20.03 3.37 -1.85
N TYR A 115 19.75 3.42 -0.55
CA TYR A 115 20.30 4.46 0.32
C TYR A 115 21.77 4.20 0.60
N ASN A 116 22.60 5.23 0.38
CA ASN A 116 24.02 5.21 0.70
C ASN A 116 24.25 5.93 2.04
N GLU A 117 24.70 5.20 3.03
CA GLU A 117 24.96 5.70 4.38
C GLU A 117 26.06 6.78 4.44
N ARG A 118 27.01 6.74 3.52
CA ARG A 118 28.13 7.68 3.46
C ARG A 118 27.73 9.05 2.94
N THR A 119 26.84 9.07 1.96
CA THR A 119 26.39 10.30 1.30
C THR A 119 25.07 10.83 1.86
N GLY A 120 24.31 9.98 2.58
CA GLY A 120 22.99 10.29 3.09
C GLY A 120 21.90 10.40 2.01
N ASN A 121 22.18 9.93 0.80
CA ASN A 121 21.28 10.02 -0.35
C ASN A 121 20.97 8.65 -0.94
N LYS A 122 19.89 8.58 -1.71
CA LYS A 122 19.61 7.42 -2.56
C LYS A 122 20.44 7.50 -3.82
N GLU A 123 21.05 6.39 -4.18
CA GLU A 123 21.89 6.23 -5.38
C GLU A 123 21.36 5.12 -6.26
N GLU A 124 21.57 5.25 -7.56
CA GLU A 124 21.26 4.23 -8.55
C GLU A 124 22.54 3.47 -8.92
N ILE A 125 22.55 2.18 -8.71
CA ILE A 125 23.68 1.31 -9.02
C ILE A 125 23.23 0.04 -9.72
N ILE A 126 24.14 -0.60 -10.48
CA ILE A 126 23.92 -1.90 -11.10
C ILE A 126 24.68 -2.95 -10.29
N ILE A 127 23.98 -4.00 -9.89
CA ILE A 127 24.55 -5.11 -9.13
C ILE A 127 24.18 -6.45 -9.77
N PRO A 128 25.03 -7.49 -9.61
CA PRO A 128 24.68 -8.84 -10.02
C PRO A 128 23.49 -9.38 -9.22
N LYS A 129 22.56 -10.06 -9.89
CA LYS A 129 21.42 -10.71 -9.24
C LYS A 129 21.84 -11.73 -8.18
N SER A 130 23.03 -12.31 -8.32
CA SER A 130 23.58 -13.27 -7.38
C SER A 130 23.95 -12.68 -6.02
N THR A 131 24.13 -11.37 -5.92
CA THR A 131 24.57 -10.67 -4.69
C THR A 131 23.43 -10.11 -3.88
N ALA A 132 22.20 -10.23 -4.33
CA ALA A 132 21.02 -9.71 -3.64
C ALA A 132 19.91 -10.78 -3.56
N ALA A 133 19.17 -10.77 -2.47
CA ALA A 133 17.93 -11.52 -2.35
C ALA A 133 16.82 -10.72 -3.04
N ILE A 134 16.27 -11.26 -4.13
CA ILE A 134 15.21 -10.63 -4.91
C ILE A 134 13.91 -11.34 -4.57
N ILE A 135 13.08 -10.69 -3.75
CA ILE A 135 11.91 -11.30 -3.14
C ILE A 135 10.66 -10.79 -3.84
N GLU A 136 9.95 -11.68 -4.52
CA GLU A 136 8.68 -11.37 -5.17
C GLU A 136 7.52 -11.53 -4.17
N ASN A 137 6.53 -10.65 -4.28
CA ASN A 137 5.33 -10.74 -3.47
C ASN A 137 4.52 -12.00 -3.85
N PRO A 138 4.36 -12.98 -2.96
CA PRO A 138 3.54 -14.17 -3.25
C PRO A 138 2.05 -13.84 -3.43
N LEU A 139 1.61 -12.65 -3.01
CA LEU A 139 0.26 -12.12 -3.19
C LEU A 139 0.17 -11.16 -4.40
N TYR A 140 1.09 -11.26 -5.34
CA TYR A 140 1.19 -10.36 -6.51
C TYR A 140 -0.13 -10.30 -7.31
N ALA A 141 -0.75 -11.43 -7.54
CA ALA A 141 -2.02 -11.51 -8.28
C ALA A 141 -3.19 -10.78 -7.59
N VAL A 142 -3.14 -10.64 -6.27
CA VAL A 142 -4.17 -9.96 -5.46
C VAL A 142 -3.85 -8.46 -5.27
N ILE A 143 -2.57 -8.10 -5.19
CA ILE A 143 -2.11 -6.78 -4.75
C ILE A 143 -1.49 -5.95 -5.89
N ASN A 144 -0.60 -6.51 -6.69
CA ASN A 144 0.26 -5.74 -7.59
C ASN A 144 -0.10 -5.87 -9.07
N GLU A 145 -0.69 -6.98 -9.50
CA GLU A 145 -1.11 -7.15 -10.88
C GLU A 145 -2.04 -6.01 -11.32
N PRO A 146 -1.91 -5.46 -12.55
CA PRO A 146 -2.67 -4.27 -12.99
C PRO A 146 -4.18 -4.38 -12.85
N ASN A 147 -4.75 -5.59 -12.97
CA ASN A 147 -6.17 -5.86 -12.77
C ASN A 147 -6.48 -6.57 -11.43
N SER A 148 -5.55 -6.59 -10.51
CA SER A 148 -5.75 -7.14 -9.17
C SER A 148 -6.86 -6.41 -8.42
N THR A 149 -7.41 -7.06 -7.42
CA THR A 149 -8.44 -6.46 -6.55
C THR A 149 -7.93 -5.19 -5.88
N MET A 150 -6.69 -5.19 -5.39
CA MET A 150 -6.06 -4.01 -4.78
C MET A 150 -5.94 -2.85 -5.77
N GLN A 151 -5.44 -3.09 -6.98
CA GLN A 151 -5.27 -2.03 -7.98
C GLN A 151 -6.62 -1.50 -8.49
N ARG A 152 -7.61 -2.35 -8.60
CA ARG A 152 -8.99 -1.91 -8.93
C ARG A 152 -9.58 -1.06 -7.80
N LEU A 153 -9.38 -1.45 -6.55
CA LEU A 153 -9.80 -0.68 -5.37
C LEU A 153 -9.14 0.70 -5.35
N ILE A 154 -7.84 0.78 -5.53
CA ILE A 154 -7.08 2.04 -5.56
C ILE A 154 -7.64 2.97 -6.65
N ARG A 155 -7.88 2.46 -7.86
CA ARG A 155 -8.46 3.28 -8.95
C ARG A 155 -9.85 3.81 -8.62
N LYS A 156 -10.71 2.99 -7.99
CA LYS A 156 -12.07 3.42 -7.59
C LYS A 156 -12.03 4.45 -6.47
N MET A 157 -11.14 4.30 -5.51
CA MET A 157 -10.95 5.28 -4.43
C MET A 157 -10.43 6.62 -4.96
N ASN A 158 -9.51 6.61 -5.92
CA ASN A 158 -9.06 7.83 -6.59
C ASN A 158 -10.21 8.55 -7.32
N LEU A 159 -11.10 7.81 -7.99
CA LEU A 159 -12.28 8.39 -8.62
C LEU A 159 -13.24 8.98 -7.60
N LEU A 160 -13.44 8.32 -6.47
CA LEU A 160 -14.29 8.82 -5.39
C LEU A 160 -13.73 10.12 -4.80
N ASP A 161 -12.42 10.21 -4.57
CA ASP A 161 -11.76 11.42 -4.10
C ASP A 161 -11.97 12.60 -5.08
N VAL A 162 -11.87 12.37 -6.38
CA VAL A 162 -12.16 13.40 -7.41
C VAL A 162 -13.62 13.85 -7.36
N VAL A 163 -14.56 12.94 -7.18
CA VAL A 163 -15.99 13.26 -7.04
C VAL A 163 -16.25 14.06 -5.76
N ASP A 164 -15.62 13.67 -4.65
CA ASP A 164 -15.73 14.38 -3.37
C ASP A 164 -15.15 15.80 -3.46
N GLU A 165 -14.02 15.99 -4.12
CA GLU A 165 -13.44 17.31 -4.37
C GLU A 165 -14.37 18.19 -5.22
N GLN A 166 -14.98 17.63 -6.25
CA GLN A 166 -15.97 18.32 -7.07
C GLN A 166 -17.23 18.68 -6.28
N SER A 167 -17.66 17.80 -5.37
CA SER A 167 -18.79 18.04 -4.47
C SER A 167 -18.47 19.11 -3.43
N GLY A 168 -17.27 19.09 -2.85
CA GLY A 168 -16.78 20.07 -1.88
C GLY A 168 -16.56 21.46 -2.47
N SER A 169 -16.44 21.60 -3.79
CA SER A 169 -16.33 22.88 -4.49
C SER A 169 -17.66 23.64 -4.66
N GLY A 170 -18.75 23.19 -4.03
CA GLY A 170 -20.06 23.83 -4.07
C GLY A 170 -20.88 23.61 -5.36
N LYS A 171 -20.46 22.68 -6.20
CA LYS A 171 -21.22 22.26 -7.38
C LYS A 171 -22.33 21.29 -6.96
N LEU A 172 -23.38 21.82 -6.37
CA LEU A 172 -24.61 21.08 -6.13
C LEU A 172 -25.42 21.05 -7.45
N ASP A 173 -25.81 19.85 -7.89
CA ASP A 173 -26.73 19.73 -9.01
C ASP A 173 -28.15 20.00 -8.49
N LEU A 174 -28.62 21.22 -8.70
CA LEU A 174 -29.93 21.68 -8.29
C LEU A 174 -30.79 22.00 -9.49
N ILE A 175 -32.05 21.62 -9.45
CA ILE A 175 -33.08 22.12 -10.36
C ILE A 175 -33.91 23.14 -9.59
N ILE A 176 -33.93 24.35 -10.10
CA ILE A 176 -34.73 25.45 -9.53
C ILE A 176 -35.96 25.63 -10.43
N GLN A 177 -37.14 25.38 -9.88
CA GLN A 177 -38.39 25.65 -10.56
C GLN A 177 -38.82 27.08 -10.25
N LEU A 178 -38.84 27.93 -11.27
CA LEU A 178 -39.28 29.31 -11.14
C LEU A 178 -40.81 29.42 -11.26
N PRO A 179 -41.44 30.39 -10.59
CA PRO A 179 -42.90 30.57 -10.62
C PRO A 179 -43.41 31.19 -11.92
N TYR A 180 -42.56 31.32 -12.94
CA TYR A 180 -42.90 31.95 -14.22
C TYR A 180 -42.23 31.22 -15.40
N VAL A 181 -42.82 31.42 -16.59
CA VAL A 181 -42.30 30.84 -17.82
C VAL A 181 -41.23 31.72 -18.44
N VAL A 182 -40.05 31.14 -18.74
CA VAL A 182 -38.90 31.86 -19.32
C VAL A 182 -39.02 31.90 -20.84
N LYS A 183 -39.90 32.80 -21.38
CA LYS A 183 -40.10 32.94 -22.83
C LYS A 183 -39.61 34.28 -23.41
N SER A 184 -39.35 35.30 -22.58
CA SER A 184 -38.87 36.61 -23.01
C SER A 184 -37.44 36.83 -22.54
N GLU A 185 -36.70 37.74 -23.24
CA GLU A 185 -35.34 38.07 -22.87
C GLU A 185 -35.24 38.68 -21.46
N GLY A 186 -36.19 39.50 -21.07
CA GLY A 186 -36.26 40.07 -19.71
C GLY A 186 -36.42 38.99 -18.63
N ARG A 187 -37.23 37.95 -18.89
CA ARG A 187 -37.38 36.84 -17.94
C ARG A 187 -36.20 35.92 -17.91
N ARG A 188 -35.48 35.77 -19.04
CA ARG A 188 -34.18 35.04 -19.06
C ARG A 188 -33.17 35.76 -18.18
N GLN A 189 -33.06 37.09 -18.28
CA GLN A 189 -32.16 37.87 -17.44
C GLN A 189 -32.53 37.73 -15.95
N GLN A 190 -33.81 37.78 -15.61
CA GLN A 190 -34.27 37.56 -14.23
C GLN A 190 -33.91 36.14 -13.72
N ALA A 191 -34.14 35.13 -14.53
CA ALA A 191 -33.78 33.75 -14.19
C ALA A 191 -32.26 33.60 -13.96
N GLU A 192 -31.44 34.23 -14.81
CA GLU A 192 -30.00 34.20 -14.71
C GLU A 192 -29.49 34.95 -13.46
N LEU A 193 -30.10 36.09 -13.13
CA LEU A 193 -29.79 36.80 -11.89
C LEU A 193 -30.15 35.96 -10.67
N ARG A 194 -31.29 35.29 -10.69
CA ARG A 194 -31.71 34.40 -9.59
C ARG A 194 -30.80 33.20 -9.44
N ARG A 195 -30.38 32.61 -10.55
CA ARG A 195 -29.37 31.53 -10.54
C ARG A 195 -28.07 31.97 -9.85
N LYS A 196 -27.53 33.13 -10.27
CA LYS A 196 -26.30 33.68 -9.68
C LYS A 196 -26.46 34.03 -8.19
N ASP A 197 -27.61 34.52 -7.78
CA ASP A 197 -27.89 34.80 -6.38
C ASP A 197 -27.85 33.51 -5.53
N ILE A 198 -28.50 32.44 -5.99
CA ILE A 198 -28.47 31.14 -5.28
C ILE A 198 -27.05 30.53 -5.29
N GLU A 199 -26.34 30.59 -6.42
CA GLU A 199 -24.94 30.15 -6.49
C GLU A 199 -24.05 30.88 -5.48
N ASN A 200 -24.20 32.19 -5.38
CA ASN A 200 -23.46 33.04 -4.42
C ASN A 200 -23.82 32.74 -2.97
N GLN A 201 -25.10 32.51 -2.66
CA GLN A 201 -25.54 32.12 -1.32
C GLN A 201 -24.95 30.74 -0.92
N LEU A 202 -24.97 29.77 -1.84
CA LEU A 202 -24.41 28.44 -1.59
C LEU A 202 -22.88 28.48 -1.45
N ALA A 203 -22.20 29.25 -2.29
CA ALA A 203 -20.74 29.42 -2.23
C ALA A 203 -20.28 30.13 -0.94
N GLY A 204 -21.08 31.07 -0.42
CA GLY A 204 -20.81 31.75 0.84
C GLY A 204 -21.29 31.04 2.10
N SER A 205 -22.04 29.96 1.96
CA SER A 205 -22.62 29.21 3.08
C SER A 205 -21.72 28.07 3.56
N LYS A 206 -21.39 28.07 4.86
CA LYS A 206 -20.62 26.97 5.49
C LYS A 206 -21.37 25.62 5.44
N TYR A 207 -22.69 25.64 5.34
CA TYR A 207 -23.56 24.47 5.40
C TYR A 207 -24.36 24.23 4.12
N GLY A 208 -24.08 24.95 3.02
CA GLY A 208 -24.80 24.81 1.75
C GLY A 208 -26.25 25.23 1.83
N ILE A 209 -26.59 26.24 2.63
CA ILE A 209 -27.95 26.74 2.83
C ILE A 209 -28.18 28.01 1.97
N ALA A 210 -29.27 28.04 1.22
CA ALA A 210 -29.74 29.20 0.47
C ALA A 210 -31.21 29.55 0.82
N TYR A 211 -31.57 30.79 0.70
CA TYR A 211 -32.97 31.23 0.84
C TYR A 211 -33.65 31.18 -0.52
N ILE A 212 -34.86 30.64 -0.55
CA ILE A 212 -35.71 30.58 -1.74
C ILE A 212 -37.04 31.30 -1.45
N ASP A 213 -37.68 31.79 -2.50
CA ASP A 213 -39.05 32.31 -2.43
C ASP A 213 -40.04 31.16 -2.17
N GLY A 214 -41.13 31.44 -1.44
CA GLY A 214 -42.15 30.43 -1.13
C GLY A 214 -42.87 29.88 -2.36
N THR A 215 -42.71 30.50 -3.53
CA THR A 215 -43.24 30.04 -4.83
C THR A 215 -42.20 29.29 -5.67
N GLU A 216 -40.96 29.21 -5.22
CA GLU A 216 -39.87 28.46 -5.86
C GLU A 216 -39.77 27.06 -5.26
N HIS A 217 -39.46 26.10 -6.09
CA HIS A 217 -39.15 24.75 -5.65
C HIS A 217 -37.71 24.39 -6.06
N VAL A 218 -36.94 23.90 -5.13
CA VAL A 218 -35.57 23.41 -5.37
C VAL A 218 -35.53 21.91 -5.16
N THR A 219 -35.10 21.20 -6.17
CA THR A 219 -34.88 19.76 -6.11
C THR A 219 -33.41 19.48 -6.22
N GLN A 220 -32.83 18.84 -5.20
CA GLN A 220 -31.48 18.33 -5.29
C GLN A 220 -31.47 17.02 -6.06
N LEU A 221 -30.64 16.94 -7.09
CA LEU A 221 -30.45 15.69 -7.84
C LEU A 221 -29.58 14.77 -7.03
N ASN A 222 -30.08 13.56 -6.77
CA ASN A 222 -29.25 12.48 -6.26
C ASN A 222 -28.15 12.17 -7.26
N ARG A 223 -26.92 11.92 -6.77
CA ARG A 223 -25.77 11.51 -7.59
C ARG A 223 -25.68 9.99 -7.64
N PRO A 224 -26.36 9.30 -8.58
CA PRO A 224 -26.32 7.83 -8.65
C PRO A 224 -24.91 7.30 -8.89
N ALA A 225 -24.06 8.10 -9.59
CA ALA A 225 -22.67 7.73 -9.87
C ALA A 225 -21.81 7.62 -8.60
N GLU A 226 -21.97 8.55 -7.64
CA GLU A 226 -21.26 8.55 -6.37
C GLU A 226 -21.66 7.34 -5.51
N ASN A 227 -22.95 7.10 -5.36
CA ASN A 227 -23.47 5.94 -4.64
C ASN A 227 -22.99 4.63 -5.26
N ASN A 228 -22.92 4.55 -6.59
CA ASN A 228 -22.41 3.38 -7.30
C ASN A 228 -20.90 3.19 -7.08
N LEU A 229 -20.11 4.25 -7.07
CA LEU A 229 -18.67 4.18 -6.74
C LEU A 229 -18.44 3.69 -5.30
N MET A 230 -19.19 4.20 -4.33
CA MET A 230 -19.10 3.75 -2.93
C MET A 230 -19.44 2.25 -2.81
N SER A 231 -20.49 1.78 -3.48
CA SER A 231 -20.85 0.37 -3.50
C SER A 231 -19.76 -0.50 -4.16
N GLN A 232 -19.11 -0.02 -5.20
CA GLN A 232 -17.99 -0.70 -5.85
C GLN A 232 -16.74 -0.75 -4.94
N VAL A 233 -16.43 0.33 -4.24
CA VAL A 233 -15.34 0.38 -3.24
C VAL A 233 -15.60 -0.63 -2.13
N GLU A 234 -16.81 -0.66 -1.58
CA GLU A 234 -17.19 -1.63 -0.54
C GLU A 234 -17.08 -3.08 -1.03
N TYR A 235 -17.60 -3.38 -2.22
CA TYR A 235 -17.49 -4.70 -2.83
C TYR A 235 -16.02 -5.13 -3.01
N LEU A 236 -15.18 -4.26 -3.56
CA LEU A 236 -13.75 -4.55 -3.78
C LEU A 236 -12.98 -4.69 -2.47
N THR A 237 -13.32 -3.89 -1.46
CA THR A 237 -12.72 -4.00 -0.11
C THR A 237 -13.05 -5.35 0.52
N ASN A 238 -14.30 -5.77 0.47
CA ASN A 238 -14.72 -7.06 0.99
C ASN A 238 -14.09 -8.23 0.24
N MET A 239 -13.98 -8.13 -1.09
CA MET A 239 -13.28 -9.13 -1.91
C MET A 239 -11.80 -9.21 -1.55
N LEU A 240 -11.12 -8.07 -1.40
CA LEU A 240 -9.72 -8.00 -0.99
C LEU A 240 -9.50 -8.67 0.37
N TYR A 241 -10.33 -8.35 1.35
CA TYR A 241 -10.25 -8.93 2.68
C TYR A 241 -10.45 -10.45 2.65
N SER A 242 -11.40 -10.94 1.86
CA SER A 242 -11.59 -12.39 1.66
C SER A 242 -10.37 -13.05 1.04
N GLN A 243 -9.76 -12.43 0.02
CA GLN A 243 -8.58 -12.96 -0.66
C GLN A 243 -7.33 -12.98 0.24
N LEU A 244 -7.20 -12.01 1.14
CA LEU A 244 -6.10 -11.92 2.09
C LEU A 244 -6.39 -12.64 3.42
N GLY A 245 -7.59 -13.18 3.62
CA GLY A 245 -7.98 -13.73 4.91
C GLY A 245 -8.00 -12.71 6.05
N ILE A 246 -8.13 -11.42 5.70
CA ILE A 246 -8.22 -10.32 6.68
C ILE A 246 -9.70 -10.05 6.94
N THR A 247 -10.09 -10.16 8.21
CA THR A 247 -11.40 -9.74 8.67
C THR A 247 -11.29 -8.43 9.44
N GLN A 248 -12.41 -7.77 9.70
CA GLN A 248 -12.43 -6.60 10.58
C GLN A 248 -11.88 -6.94 11.97
N ALA A 249 -12.15 -8.15 12.47
CA ALA A 249 -11.64 -8.63 13.74
C ALA A 249 -10.10 -8.75 13.77
N VAL A 250 -9.46 -9.14 12.66
CA VAL A 250 -8.00 -9.13 12.54
C VAL A 250 -7.46 -7.70 12.63
N LEU A 251 -8.13 -6.75 11.99
CA LEU A 251 -7.69 -5.35 11.95
C LEU A 251 -7.85 -4.65 13.30
N ASP A 252 -8.93 -4.94 14.03
CA ASP A 252 -9.22 -4.31 15.33
C ASP A 252 -8.68 -5.10 16.53
N GLY A 253 -8.07 -6.26 16.29
CA GLY A 253 -7.49 -7.09 17.35
C GLY A 253 -8.49 -7.96 18.12
N SER A 254 -9.76 -8.04 17.69
CA SER A 254 -10.79 -8.86 18.33
C SER A 254 -10.94 -10.27 17.76
N ALA A 255 -10.09 -10.64 16.77
CA ALA A 255 -10.15 -11.94 16.14
C ALA A 255 -9.87 -13.09 17.12
N ASP A 256 -10.63 -14.17 16.99
CA ASP A 256 -10.35 -15.41 17.70
C ASP A 256 -9.11 -16.13 17.16
N GLU A 257 -8.68 -17.16 17.86
CA GLU A 257 -7.47 -17.93 17.49
C GLU A 257 -7.59 -18.56 16.09
N GLN A 258 -8.74 -19.10 15.74
CA GLN A 258 -8.97 -19.72 14.43
C GLN A 258 -8.91 -18.69 13.30
N THR A 259 -9.48 -17.53 13.48
CA THR A 259 -9.46 -16.43 12.53
C THR A 259 -8.04 -15.91 12.34
N MET A 260 -7.27 -15.74 13.40
CA MET A 260 -5.87 -15.35 13.36
C MET A 260 -5.00 -16.41 12.67
N LEU A 261 -5.23 -17.69 12.93
CA LEU A 261 -4.50 -18.78 12.30
C LEU A 261 -4.78 -18.84 10.78
N ASN A 262 -6.01 -18.67 10.36
CA ASN A 262 -6.37 -18.60 8.94
C ASN A 262 -5.67 -17.45 8.24
N TYR A 263 -5.70 -16.26 8.83
CA TYR A 263 -5.01 -15.09 8.31
C TYR A 263 -3.50 -15.33 8.22
N PHE A 264 -2.88 -15.83 9.29
CA PHE A 264 -1.45 -16.12 9.32
C PHE A 264 -1.07 -17.11 8.22
N ASN A 265 -1.75 -18.24 8.12
CA ASN A 265 -1.42 -19.29 7.16
C ASN A 265 -1.64 -18.88 5.70
N ARG A 266 -2.61 -18.01 5.43
CA ARG A 266 -2.95 -17.59 4.06
C ARG A 266 -2.16 -16.39 3.56
N THR A 267 -1.73 -15.52 4.45
CA THR A 267 -1.13 -14.23 4.09
C THR A 267 0.27 -14.05 4.65
N VAL A 268 0.45 -14.19 5.96
CA VAL A 268 1.72 -13.89 6.62
C VAL A 268 2.78 -14.95 6.32
N GLU A 269 2.42 -16.21 6.47
CA GLU A 269 3.36 -17.33 6.26
C GLU A 269 3.91 -17.40 4.83
N PRO A 270 3.12 -17.26 3.75
CA PRO A 270 3.65 -17.20 2.40
C PRO A 270 4.68 -16.08 2.18
N ILE A 271 4.47 -14.93 2.78
CA ILE A 271 5.41 -13.79 2.72
C ILE A 271 6.72 -14.14 3.43
N LEU A 272 6.64 -14.69 4.64
CA LEU A 272 7.81 -15.12 5.39
C LEU A 272 8.59 -16.21 4.66
N SER A 273 7.89 -17.19 4.08
CA SER A 273 8.50 -18.24 3.26
C SER A 273 9.22 -17.67 2.05
N ALA A 274 8.64 -16.71 1.35
CA ALA A 274 9.29 -16.05 0.22
C ALA A 274 10.60 -15.35 0.63
N ILE A 275 10.59 -14.65 1.78
CA ILE A 275 11.78 -14.00 2.34
C ILE A 275 12.86 -15.04 2.69
N VAL A 276 12.49 -16.07 3.42
CA VAL A 276 13.42 -17.11 3.89
C VAL A 276 14.02 -17.88 2.72
N ASP A 277 13.22 -18.30 1.76
CA ASP A 277 13.67 -19.06 0.59
C ASP A 277 14.70 -18.27 -0.22
N GLU A 278 14.45 -17.01 -0.47
CA GLU A 278 15.34 -16.19 -1.26
C GLU A 278 16.63 -15.82 -0.51
N MET A 279 16.55 -15.51 0.78
CA MET A 279 17.73 -15.29 1.61
C MET A 279 18.58 -16.57 1.71
N LYS A 280 17.95 -17.71 1.90
CA LYS A 280 18.63 -19.01 1.92
C LYS A 280 19.34 -19.26 0.60
N ARG A 281 18.65 -19.09 -0.53
CA ARG A 281 19.20 -19.31 -1.88
C ARG A 281 20.40 -18.42 -2.17
N LYS A 282 20.35 -17.15 -1.77
CA LYS A 282 21.38 -16.15 -2.11
C LYS A 282 22.51 -16.06 -1.10
N PHE A 283 22.24 -16.28 0.17
CA PHE A 283 23.19 -16.02 1.25
C PHE A 283 23.75 -17.29 1.92
N LEU A 284 23.06 -18.43 1.82
CA LEU A 284 23.42 -19.62 2.59
C LEU A 284 23.80 -20.86 1.78
N THR A 285 23.42 -20.96 0.51
CA THR A 285 23.61 -22.19 -0.30
C THR A 285 24.85 -22.18 -1.20
N LYS A 286 25.83 -21.38 -0.87
CA LYS A 286 27.06 -21.26 -1.67
C LYS A 286 28.27 -21.81 -0.97
#